data_16c19837d2bf2a044bc8ae22ba9c1fd5
#
_entry.id   16c19837d2bf2a044bc8ae22ba9c1fd5
#
_cell.length_a   1.000
_cell.length_b   1.000
_cell.length_c   1.000
_cell.angle_alpha   90.00
_cell.angle_beta   90.00
_cell.angle_gamma   90.00
#
_symmetry.space_group_name_H-M   'P 1'
#
loop_
_entity.id
_entity.type
_entity.pdbx_description
1 polymer ?
#
loop_
_entity_poly.entity_id
_entity_poly.type
_entity_poly.pdbx_seq_one_letter_code
_entity_poly.pdbx_strand_id
1 'polypeptide(L)'
;MTLSSNSIFRLPASEWNPTLQALNDQGVTLDHLSMLRADNGDNEYARRVGRAFVNGAFPSSTETRIARIALGNLFFDMADWVRFFATRFEESEVEKALQFPWNEDVLMGPDPWEKSKLVRDTHFAFLGVEKIGGQPLTVAQLIKMHPDESKLRYFYPTTWHDCQPHVHTATLSPHWYLLRMEIVPGSTGKLPDEQVAMLPPEYELPMTIDETSKDMLVFRKTGVRLNSSRWARCAETTIKTEKYSTGNLSCVGIFGE
;
A
#
# COMPACT_ATOMS: atom_id res chain seq x y z
N MET A 1 -20.95 -10.42 37.99
CA MET A 1 -19.85 -10.51 36.97
C MET A 1 -18.54 -10.15 37.67
N THR A 2 -17.63 -11.10 37.77
CA THR A 2 -16.27 -10.84 38.29
C THR A 2 -15.46 -10.22 37.14
N LEU A 3 -15.05 -8.95 37.31
CA LEU A 3 -14.21 -8.28 36.32
C LEU A 3 -12.84 -8.98 36.28
N SER A 4 -12.34 -9.26 35.07
CA SER A 4 -10.98 -9.76 34.84
C SER A 4 -9.97 -8.83 35.49
N SER A 5 -8.84 -9.38 35.96
CA SER A 5 -7.73 -8.59 36.54
C SER A 5 -7.21 -7.51 35.56
N ASN A 6 -7.37 -7.72 34.26
CA ASN A 6 -6.95 -6.82 33.17
C ASN A 6 -8.10 -5.97 32.61
N SER A 7 -9.21 -5.82 33.33
CA SER A 7 -10.31 -4.96 32.90
C SER A 7 -9.90 -3.48 32.88
N ILE A 8 -10.26 -2.78 31.80
CA ILE A 8 -10.06 -1.32 31.67
C ILE A 8 -10.73 -0.52 32.80
N PHE A 9 -11.79 -1.07 33.43
CA PHE A 9 -12.43 -0.46 34.60
C PHE A 9 -11.57 -0.42 35.85
N ARG A 10 -10.41 -1.06 35.85
CA ARG A 10 -9.43 -1.02 36.92
C ARG A 10 -8.28 -0.05 36.67
N LEU A 11 -8.33 0.67 35.53
CA LEU A 11 -7.31 1.65 35.23
C LEU A 11 -7.36 2.79 36.23
N PRO A 12 -6.25 3.13 36.94
CA PRO A 12 -6.24 4.23 37.86
C PRO A 12 -6.45 5.58 37.15
N ALA A 13 -7.01 6.55 37.85
CA ALA A 13 -7.31 7.86 37.28
C ALA A 13 -6.07 8.56 36.66
N SER A 14 -4.89 8.29 37.21
CA SER A 14 -3.60 8.78 36.73
C SER A 14 -3.28 8.30 35.29
N GLU A 15 -3.82 7.16 34.85
CA GLU A 15 -3.62 6.58 33.54
C GLU A 15 -4.68 7.04 32.56
N TRP A 16 -5.87 7.46 33.02
CA TRP A 16 -6.94 7.92 32.16
C TRP A 16 -6.58 9.20 31.42
N ASN A 17 -6.03 10.19 32.11
CA ASN A 17 -5.72 11.48 31.50
C ASN A 17 -4.70 11.38 30.37
N PRO A 18 -3.56 10.68 30.53
CA PRO A 18 -2.63 10.45 29.42
C PRO A 18 -3.27 9.71 28.23
N THR A 19 -4.12 8.71 28.51
CA THR A 19 -4.82 7.94 27.46
C THR A 19 -5.78 8.83 26.67
N LEU A 20 -6.60 9.64 27.37
CA LEU A 20 -7.53 10.56 26.73
C LEU A 20 -6.80 11.67 25.96
N GLN A 21 -5.67 12.16 26.49
CA GLN A 21 -4.84 13.11 25.78
C GLN A 21 -4.27 12.51 24.48
N ALA A 22 -3.73 11.30 24.54
CA ALA A 22 -3.22 10.61 23.35
C ALA A 22 -4.33 10.39 22.29
N LEU A 23 -5.55 10.08 22.70
CA LEU A 23 -6.70 9.97 21.78
C LEU A 23 -7.06 11.33 21.18
N ASN A 24 -7.10 12.40 22.00
CA ASN A 24 -7.38 13.75 21.54
C ASN A 24 -6.34 14.23 20.51
N ASP A 25 -5.06 13.96 20.76
CA ASP A 25 -3.96 14.32 19.85
C ASP A 25 -4.05 13.59 18.50
N GLN A 26 -4.79 12.49 18.46
CA GLN A 26 -5.13 11.77 17.21
C GLN A 26 -6.48 12.19 16.62
N GLY A 27 -7.10 13.27 17.12
CA GLY A 27 -8.34 13.81 16.62
C GLY A 27 -9.62 13.13 17.14
N VAL A 28 -9.53 12.30 18.18
CA VAL A 28 -10.73 11.73 18.81
C VAL A 28 -11.43 12.80 19.62
N THR A 29 -12.69 13.06 19.30
CA THR A 29 -13.53 14.08 19.92
C THR A 29 -14.54 13.47 20.92
N LEU A 30 -15.22 14.33 21.67
CA LEU A 30 -16.33 13.90 22.54
C LEU A 30 -17.47 13.25 21.76
N ASP A 31 -17.69 13.64 20.51
CA ASP A 31 -18.72 13.02 19.66
C ASP A 31 -18.35 11.57 19.33
N HIS A 32 -17.09 11.29 19.02
CA HIS A 32 -16.61 9.92 18.83
C HIS A 32 -16.80 9.08 20.10
N LEU A 33 -16.50 9.62 21.28
CA LEU A 33 -16.73 8.94 22.55
C LEU A 33 -18.22 8.75 22.85
N SER A 34 -19.08 9.69 22.41
CA SER A 34 -20.52 9.55 22.52
C SER A 34 -21.07 8.43 21.67
N MET A 35 -20.54 8.25 20.45
CA MET A 35 -20.89 7.12 19.58
C MET A 35 -20.53 5.77 20.19
N LEU A 36 -19.43 5.69 20.96
CA LEU A 36 -19.07 4.46 21.69
C LEU A 36 -20.07 4.12 22.82
N ARG A 37 -20.76 5.13 23.34
CA ARG A 37 -21.73 4.97 24.44
C ARG A 37 -23.17 4.85 23.99
N ALA A 38 -23.44 5.05 22.68
CA ALA A 38 -24.78 4.98 22.16
C ALA A 38 -25.36 3.57 22.38
N ASP A 39 -26.39 3.49 23.21
CA ASP A 39 -27.05 2.23 23.55
C ASP A 39 -28.21 1.97 22.59
N ASN A 40 -27.92 1.41 21.45
CA ASN A 40 -28.92 1.01 20.46
C ASN A 40 -29.13 -0.52 20.42
N GLY A 41 -28.77 -1.22 21.52
CA GLY A 41 -28.87 -2.70 21.62
C GLY A 41 -27.80 -3.47 20.85
N ASP A 42 -27.31 -2.92 19.74
CA ASP A 42 -26.23 -3.49 18.94
C ASP A 42 -25.29 -2.36 18.46
N ASN A 43 -24.39 -1.94 19.35
CA ASN A 43 -23.45 -0.87 19.05
C ASN A 43 -22.31 -1.37 18.17
N GLU A 44 -22.56 -1.45 16.86
CA GLU A 44 -21.57 -1.89 15.87
C GLU A 44 -20.32 -0.99 15.87
N TYR A 45 -20.49 0.31 16.09
CA TYR A 45 -19.36 1.24 16.19
C TYR A 45 -18.44 0.88 17.36
N ALA A 46 -19.00 0.63 18.56
CA ALA A 46 -18.24 0.20 19.72
C ALA A 46 -17.53 -1.15 19.48
N ARG A 47 -18.20 -2.09 18.79
CA ARG A 47 -17.58 -3.37 18.42
C ARG A 47 -16.43 -3.19 17.46
N ARG A 48 -16.55 -2.36 16.42
CA ARG A 48 -15.48 -2.06 15.46
C ARG A 48 -14.29 -1.42 16.16
N VAL A 49 -14.56 -0.39 16.97
CA VAL A 49 -13.51 0.28 17.73
C VAL A 49 -12.86 -0.68 18.74
N GLY A 50 -13.64 -1.48 19.46
CA GLY A 50 -13.12 -2.49 20.39
C GLY A 50 -12.23 -3.53 19.68
N ARG A 51 -12.64 -4.01 18.53
CA ARG A 51 -11.80 -4.91 17.70
C ARG A 51 -10.52 -4.21 17.24
N ALA A 52 -10.59 -2.94 16.82
CA ALA A 52 -9.43 -2.16 16.44
C ALA A 52 -8.43 -2.00 17.60
N PHE A 53 -8.92 -1.78 18.82
CA PHE A 53 -8.05 -1.73 20.02
C PHE A 53 -7.40 -3.08 20.34
N VAL A 54 -8.17 -4.18 20.27
CA VAL A 54 -7.67 -5.52 20.59
C VAL A 54 -6.68 -6.04 19.55
N ASN A 55 -6.94 -5.76 18.27
CA ASN A 55 -6.17 -6.30 17.15
C ASN A 55 -5.16 -5.30 16.55
N GLY A 56 -5.07 -4.09 17.12
CA GLY A 56 -4.35 -2.97 16.50
C GLY A 56 -5.10 -2.43 15.28
N ALA A 57 -5.29 -1.15 15.15
CA ALA A 57 -5.97 -0.31 14.18
C ALA A 57 -7.05 -0.96 13.26
N PHE A 58 -6.86 -2.19 12.81
CA PHE A 58 -7.81 -3.01 12.05
C PHE A 58 -7.64 -4.49 12.42
N PRO A 59 -8.71 -5.32 12.28
CA PRO A 59 -8.55 -6.77 12.37
C PRO A 59 -7.40 -7.19 11.46
N SER A 60 -6.48 -7.96 11.99
CA SER A 60 -5.35 -8.47 11.21
C SER A 60 -5.10 -9.93 11.55
N SER A 61 -4.80 -10.74 10.53
CA SER A 61 -4.34 -12.10 10.75
C SER A 61 -2.97 -12.11 11.45
N THR A 62 -2.55 -13.28 11.90
CA THR A 62 -1.20 -13.46 12.48
C THR A 62 -0.15 -13.09 11.43
N GLU A 63 -0.34 -13.53 10.19
CA GLU A 63 0.55 -13.27 9.05
C GLU A 63 0.65 -11.76 8.77
N THR A 64 -0.46 -11.03 8.76
CA THR A 64 -0.45 -9.56 8.58
C THR A 64 0.32 -8.86 9.69
N ARG A 65 0.21 -9.33 10.95
CA ARG A 65 0.98 -8.74 12.07
C ARG A 65 2.47 -9.03 11.96
N ILE A 66 2.84 -10.25 11.60
CA ILE A 66 4.23 -10.63 11.35
C ILE A 66 4.80 -9.79 10.21
N ALA A 67 4.09 -9.66 9.10
CA ALA A 67 4.48 -8.86 7.95
C ALA A 67 4.70 -7.39 8.33
N ARG A 68 3.80 -6.79 9.10
CA ARG A 68 3.94 -5.41 9.58
C ARG A 68 5.20 -5.21 10.44
N ILE A 69 5.53 -6.19 11.28
CA ILE A 69 6.75 -6.15 12.11
C ILE A 69 8.00 -6.34 11.25
N ALA A 70 7.98 -7.33 10.36
CA ALA A 70 9.13 -7.68 9.53
C ALA A 70 9.49 -6.60 8.50
N LEU A 71 8.48 -6.05 7.82
CA LEU A 71 8.64 -5.05 6.76
C LEU A 71 8.69 -3.60 7.28
N GLY A 72 8.10 -3.32 8.45
CA GLY A 72 8.09 -1.98 9.02
C GLY A 72 7.53 -0.90 8.08
N ASN A 73 8.36 0.05 7.68
CA ASN A 73 7.98 1.11 6.73
C ASN A 73 7.76 0.61 5.30
N LEU A 74 8.14 -0.62 5.00
CA LEU A 74 7.93 -1.26 3.70
C LEU A 74 6.60 -2.05 3.63
N PHE A 75 5.70 -1.79 4.54
CA PHE A 75 4.37 -2.39 4.61
C PHE A 75 3.30 -1.31 4.58
N PHE A 76 2.35 -1.40 3.64
CA PHE A 76 1.29 -0.41 3.46
C PHE A 76 -0.09 -1.11 3.46
N ASP A 77 -0.81 -0.96 4.55
CA ASP A 77 -2.08 -1.64 4.80
C ASP A 77 -3.30 -0.70 4.72
N MET A 78 -4.46 -1.22 5.13
CA MET A 78 -5.70 -0.44 5.22
C MET A 78 -5.56 0.82 6.07
N ALA A 79 -4.81 0.75 7.18
CA ALA A 79 -4.61 1.91 8.05
C ALA A 79 -3.84 3.03 7.34
N ASP A 80 -2.84 2.65 6.54
CA ASP A 80 -2.10 3.60 5.71
C ASP A 80 -2.99 4.22 4.62
N TRP A 81 -3.83 3.42 3.95
CA TRP A 81 -4.79 3.94 2.97
C TRP A 81 -5.78 4.94 3.58
N VAL A 82 -6.30 4.64 4.78
CA VAL A 82 -7.15 5.59 5.51
C VAL A 82 -6.38 6.84 5.89
N ARG A 83 -5.17 6.69 6.43
CA ARG A 83 -4.32 7.80 6.89
C ARG A 83 -3.92 8.75 5.77
N PHE A 84 -3.48 8.21 4.62
CA PHE A 84 -2.89 9.02 3.55
C PHE A 84 -3.90 9.47 2.49
N PHE A 85 -5.00 8.73 2.32
CA PHE A 85 -5.95 8.94 1.22
C PHE A 85 -7.41 9.01 1.66
N ALA A 86 -7.70 8.93 2.97
CA ALA A 86 -9.05 8.89 3.53
C ALA A 86 -9.95 7.80 2.89
N THR A 87 -9.34 6.69 2.49
CA THR A 87 -10.02 5.57 1.82
C THR A 87 -11.02 4.92 2.78
N ARG A 88 -12.20 4.58 2.25
CA ARG A 88 -13.21 3.80 2.97
C ARG A 88 -13.19 2.38 2.39
N PHE A 89 -13.28 1.40 3.27
CA PHE A 89 -13.29 -0.02 2.90
C PHE A 89 -14.67 -0.62 3.16
N GLU A 90 -15.15 -1.39 2.20
CA GLU A 90 -16.31 -2.24 2.36
C GLU A 90 -15.93 -3.51 3.15
N GLU A 91 -16.91 -4.18 3.75
CA GLU A 91 -16.64 -5.36 4.58
C GLU A 91 -15.91 -6.49 3.83
N SER A 92 -16.29 -6.73 2.58
CA SER A 92 -15.63 -7.71 1.71
C SER A 92 -14.18 -7.37 1.37
N GLU A 93 -13.83 -6.09 1.31
CA GLU A 93 -12.44 -5.63 1.11
C GLU A 93 -11.62 -5.82 2.39
N VAL A 94 -12.24 -5.60 3.55
CA VAL A 94 -11.61 -5.87 4.86
C VAL A 94 -11.26 -7.36 4.98
N GLU A 95 -12.16 -8.26 4.62
CA GLU A 95 -11.90 -9.70 4.65
C GLU A 95 -10.71 -10.10 3.78
N LYS A 96 -10.62 -9.57 2.56
CA LYS A 96 -9.48 -9.80 1.66
C LYS A 96 -8.17 -9.24 2.23
N ALA A 97 -8.23 -8.08 2.85
CA ALA A 97 -7.07 -7.44 3.48
C ALA A 97 -6.52 -8.25 4.67
N LEU A 98 -7.35 -9.07 5.32
CA LEU A 98 -6.92 -9.97 6.39
C LEU A 98 -6.09 -11.17 5.90
N GLN A 99 -6.17 -11.49 4.61
CA GLN A 99 -5.54 -12.66 4.01
C GLN A 99 -4.16 -12.29 3.42
N PHE A 100 -3.21 -11.91 4.27
CA PHE A 100 -1.84 -11.70 3.81
C PHE A 100 -1.22 -13.04 3.40
N PRO A 101 -0.82 -13.21 2.12
CA PRO A 101 -0.55 -14.54 1.57
C PRO A 101 0.85 -15.07 1.86
N TRP A 102 1.78 -14.23 2.30
CA TRP A 102 3.17 -14.64 2.55
C TRP A 102 3.43 -14.80 4.04
N ASN A 103 3.96 -15.96 4.40
CA ASN A 103 4.36 -16.26 5.78
C ASN A 103 5.72 -15.67 6.13
N GLU A 104 6.14 -15.87 7.38
CA GLU A 104 7.42 -15.38 7.89
C GLU A 104 8.61 -15.99 7.12
N ASP A 105 8.55 -17.25 6.73
CA ASP A 105 9.65 -17.92 6.01
C ASP A 105 9.93 -17.24 4.66
N VAL A 106 8.90 -16.77 3.96
CA VAL A 106 9.06 -16.01 2.71
C VAL A 106 9.71 -14.66 2.99
N LEU A 107 9.20 -13.92 3.97
CA LEU A 107 9.71 -12.57 4.27
C LEU A 107 11.14 -12.58 4.82
N MET A 108 11.48 -13.59 5.60
CA MET A 108 12.81 -13.79 6.18
C MET A 108 13.74 -14.62 5.29
N GLY A 109 13.22 -15.12 4.18
CA GLY A 109 13.99 -15.83 3.16
C GLY A 109 14.92 -14.90 2.38
N PRO A 110 15.94 -15.47 1.71
CA PRO A 110 16.87 -14.70 0.88
C PRO A 110 16.16 -14.11 -0.34
N ASP A 111 16.54 -12.88 -0.72
CA ASP A 111 16.11 -12.28 -1.97
C ASP A 111 16.52 -13.16 -3.17
N PRO A 112 15.64 -13.42 -4.14
CA PRO A 112 15.95 -14.31 -5.27
C PRO A 112 17.18 -13.92 -6.08
N TRP A 113 17.45 -12.64 -6.19
CA TRP A 113 18.56 -12.10 -7.01
C TRP A 113 19.77 -11.67 -6.17
N GLU A 114 19.55 -11.24 -4.91
CA GLU A 114 20.60 -10.79 -3.99
C GLU A 114 20.61 -11.64 -2.72
N LYS A 115 21.17 -12.85 -2.80
CA LYS A 115 21.14 -13.86 -1.73
C LYS A 115 21.69 -13.40 -0.37
N SER A 116 22.42 -12.28 -0.34
CA SER A 116 22.91 -11.64 0.89
C SER A 116 21.87 -10.74 1.58
N LYS A 117 20.76 -10.44 0.93
CA LYS A 117 19.65 -9.67 1.46
C LYS A 117 18.43 -10.56 1.69
N LEU A 118 17.54 -10.13 2.56
CA LEU A 118 16.26 -10.80 2.79
C LEU A 118 15.15 -10.14 1.95
N VAL A 119 14.08 -10.89 1.67
CA VAL A 119 12.90 -10.37 0.97
C VAL A 119 12.35 -9.13 1.67
N ARG A 120 12.26 -9.14 3.00
CA ARG A 120 11.81 -7.99 3.80
C ARG A 120 12.63 -6.71 3.60
N ASP A 121 13.89 -6.82 3.20
CA ASP A 121 14.80 -5.68 3.03
C ASP A 121 14.75 -5.11 1.60
N THR A 122 14.21 -5.87 0.66
CA THR A 122 14.23 -5.57 -0.78
C THR A 122 12.85 -5.40 -1.40
N HIS A 123 11.80 -5.82 -0.69
CA HIS A 123 10.42 -5.77 -1.20
C HIS A 123 9.55 -4.83 -0.38
N PHE A 124 8.56 -4.28 -1.04
CA PHE A 124 7.48 -3.49 -0.46
C PHE A 124 6.18 -4.25 -0.59
N ALA A 125 5.48 -4.42 0.52
CA ALA A 125 4.16 -5.04 0.52
C ALA A 125 3.07 -3.96 0.66
N PHE A 126 2.05 -4.01 -0.20
CA PHE A 126 0.91 -3.12 -0.07
C PHE A 126 -0.39 -3.84 -0.42
N LEU A 127 -1.47 -3.42 0.24
CA LEU A 127 -2.81 -3.83 -0.10
C LEU A 127 -3.29 -3.02 -1.31
N GLY A 128 -3.71 -3.67 -2.38
CA GLY A 128 -4.34 -3.01 -3.52
C GLY A 128 -5.74 -2.52 -3.18
N VAL A 129 -6.11 -1.36 -3.74
CA VAL A 129 -7.45 -0.80 -3.66
C VAL A 129 -7.93 -0.42 -5.06
N GLU A 130 -9.14 -0.86 -5.40
CA GLU A 130 -9.70 -0.59 -6.73
C GLU A 130 -10.14 0.87 -6.91
N LYS A 131 -10.57 1.52 -5.82
CA LYS A 131 -11.17 2.86 -5.84
C LYS A 131 -10.70 3.71 -4.67
N ILE A 132 -10.61 5.02 -4.90
CA ILE A 132 -10.42 6.02 -3.84
C ILE A 132 -11.50 7.10 -4.03
N GLY A 133 -12.24 7.41 -2.97
CA GLY A 133 -13.32 8.39 -3.03
C GLY A 133 -14.41 8.05 -4.06
N GLY A 134 -14.66 6.76 -4.31
CA GLY A 134 -15.63 6.28 -5.29
C GLY A 134 -15.12 6.31 -6.75
N GLN A 135 -13.91 6.79 -7.00
CA GLN A 135 -13.30 6.83 -8.34
C GLN A 135 -12.33 5.66 -8.52
N PRO A 136 -12.29 5.01 -9.70
CA PRO A 136 -11.30 3.97 -10.00
C PRO A 136 -9.88 4.49 -9.81
N LEU A 137 -9.03 3.71 -9.11
CA LEU A 137 -7.64 4.06 -8.89
C LEU A 137 -6.79 3.65 -10.09
N THR A 138 -6.78 4.48 -11.10
CA THR A 138 -5.96 4.35 -12.30
C THR A 138 -4.70 5.20 -12.22
N VAL A 139 -3.74 5.00 -13.12
CA VAL A 139 -2.56 5.88 -13.22
C VAL A 139 -2.98 7.33 -13.46
N ALA A 140 -3.97 7.57 -14.32
CA ALA A 140 -4.51 8.92 -14.54
C ALA A 140 -5.10 9.54 -13.27
N GLN A 141 -5.75 8.73 -12.43
CA GLN A 141 -6.27 9.22 -11.13
C GLN A 141 -5.13 9.51 -10.16
N LEU A 142 -4.09 8.68 -10.10
CA LEU A 142 -2.90 8.94 -9.30
C LEU A 142 -2.23 10.25 -9.67
N ILE A 143 -2.11 10.55 -10.96
CA ILE A 143 -1.57 11.83 -11.46
C ILE A 143 -2.42 13.01 -10.97
N LYS A 144 -3.74 12.93 -11.07
CA LYS A 144 -4.66 13.98 -10.59
C LYS A 144 -4.55 14.22 -9.07
N MET A 145 -4.27 13.17 -8.31
CA MET A 145 -4.10 13.25 -6.86
C MET A 145 -2.76 13.87 -6.45
N HIS A 146 -1.81 14.01 -7.38
CA HIS A 146 -0.47 14.54 -7.16
C HIS A 146 -0.14 15.63 -8.21
N PRO A 147 -0.88 16.76 -8.22
CA PRO A 147 -0.69 17.81 -9.20
C PRO A 147 0.71 18.45 -9.10
N ASP A 148 1.22 18.95 -10.22
CA ASP A 148 2.57 19.53 -10.35
C ASP A 148 2.87 20.66 -9.35
N GLU A 149 1.86 21.42 -8.97
CA GLU A 149 1.96 22.55 -8.05
C GLU A 149 2.11 22.14 -6.58
N SER A 150 1.90 20.86 -6.27
CA SER A 150 2.03 20.36 -4.92
C SER A 150 3.50 20.16 -4.54
N LYS A 151 3.84 20.37 -3.25
CA LYS A 151 5.16 19.98 -2.70
C LYS A 151 5.45 18.47 -2.83
N LEU A 152 4.44 17.71 -3.20
CA LEU A 152 4.46 16.26 -3.40
C LEU A 152 4.45 15.90 -4.89
N ARG A 153 4.93 16.80 -5.77
CA ARG A 153 5.03 16.52 -7.19
C ARG A 153 5.72 15.17 -7.41
N TYR A 154 4.98 14.24 -7.99
CA TYR A 154 5.44 12.89 -8.22
C TYR A 154 5.55 12.57 -9.71
N PHE A 155 4.66 13.12 -10.52
CA PHE A 155 4.58 12.87 -11.95
C PHE A 155 5.13 14.03 -12.77
N TYR A 156 5.69 13.74 -13.94
CA TYR A 156 6.09 14.77 -14.88
C TYR A 156 4.85 15.42 -15.55
N PRO A 157 4.92 16.70 -15.92
CA PRO A 157 3.83 17.43 -16.57
C PRO A 157 3.64 17.05 -18.05
N THR A 158 4.20 15.94 -18.49
CA THR A 158 4.10 15.52 -19.89
C THR A 158 2.90 14.58 -20.09
N THR A 159 2.14 14.79 -21.15
CA THR A 159 0.90 14.06 -21.46
C THR A 159 1.10 12.87 -22.41
N TRP A 160 2.34 12.44 -22.66
CA TRP A 160 2.63 11.34 -23.60
C TRP A 160 1.95 10.02 -23.22
N HIS A 161 1.71 9.83 -21.94
CA HIS A 161 1.02 8.65 -21.41
C HIS A 161 -0.51 8.71 -21.59
N ASP A 162 -1.09 9.89 -21.80
CA ASP A 162 -2.55 10.06 -21.88
C ASP A 162 -3.17 9.29 -23.06
N CYS A 163 -2.40 8.99 -24.10
CA CYS A 163 -2.87 8.19 -25.22
C CYS A 163 -2.87 6.66 -24.95
N GLN A 164 -2.33 6.23 -23.82
CA GLN A 164 -2.22 4.80 -23.50
C GLN A 164 -3.47 4.32 -22.74
N PRO A 165 -4.26 3.35 -23.28
CA PRO A 165 -5.52 2.92 -22.67
C PRO A 165 -5.37 2.46 -21.21
N HIS A 166 -4.33 1.68 -20.91
CA HIS A 166 -4.12 1.14 -19.57
C HIS A 166 -3.95 2.23 -18.49
N VAL A 167 -3.47 3.42 -18.87
CA VAL A 167 -3.34 4.56 -17.94
C VAL A 167 -4.70 5.00 -17.37
N HIS A 168 -5.78 4.83 -18.15
CA HIS A 168 -7.13 5.26 -17.79
C HIS A 168 -8.04 4.11 -17.31
N THR A 169 -7.69 2.87 -17.63
CA THR A 169 -8.59 1.73 -17.39
C THR A 169 -8.05 0.70 -16.42
N ALA A 170 -6.73 0.52 -16.33
CA ALA A 170 -6.16 -0.44 -15.39
C ALA A 170 -6.24 0.10 -13.95
N THR A 171 -6.74 -0.74 -13.04
CA THR A 171 -6.84 -0.48 -11.60
C THR A 171 -6.11 -1.56 -10.83
N LEU A 172 -5.74 -1.27 -9.57
CA LEU A 172 -5.30 -2.31 -8.65
C LEU A 172 -6.45 -3.27 -8.36
N SER A 173 -6.11 -4.54 -8.22
CA SER A 173 -7.04 -5.52 -7.66
C SER A 173 -6.99 -5.49 -6.13
N PRO A 174 -8.11 -5.77 -5.42
CA PRO A 174 -8.14 -5.75 -3.96
C PRO A 174 -7.50 -7.02 -3.37
N HIS A 175 -6.17 -7.14 -3.50
CA HIS A 175 -5.35 -8.18 -2.91
C HIS A 175 -3.99 -7.59 -2.49
N TRP A 176 -3.17 -8.40 -1.83
CA TRP A 176 -1.83 -8.00 -1.43
C TRP A 176 -0.84 -8.13 -2.59
N TYR A 177 -0.01 -7.11 -2.71
CA TYR A 177 1.15 -7.07 -3.60
C TYR A 177 2.42 -7.14 -2.78
N LEU A 178 3.43 -7.85 -3.29
CA LEU A 178 4.79 -7.89 -2.75
C LEU A 178 5.75 -7.64 -3.90
N LEU A 179 6.15 -6.40 -4.11
CA LEU A 179 6.96 -5.98 -5.24
C LEU A 179 8.37 -5.61 -4.79
N ARG A 180 9.35 -6.00 -5.57
CA ARG A 180 10.72 -5.55 -5.37
C ARG A 180 10.80 -4.03 -5.53
N MET A 181 11.51 -3.36 -4.62
CA MET A 181 11.63 -1.89 -4.64
C MET A 181 12.53 -1.39 -5.78
N GLU A 182 13.61 -2.09 -6.02
CA GLU A 182 14.57 -1.74 -7.07
C GLU A 182 14.46 -2.69 -8.27
N ILE A 183 14.93 -2.27 -9.42
CA ILE A 183 15.00 -3.13 -10.60
C ILE A 183 15.86 -4.36 -10.31
N VAL A 184 15.57 -5.46 -11.02
CA VAL A 184 16.31 -6.71 -10.89
C VAL A 184 17.79 -6.49 -11.24
N PRO A 185 18.74 -6.88 -10.39
CA PRO A 185 20.17 -6.75 -10.66
C PRO A 185 20.58 -7.42 -11.98
N GLY A 186 21.35 -6.72 -12.79
CA GLY A 186 21.81 -7.23 -14.08
C GLY A 186 20.76 -7.23 -15.20
N SER A 187 19.55 -6.70 -14.98
CA SER A 187 18.50 -6.61 -16.01
C SER A 187 18.68 -5.42 -16.97
N THR A 188 19.47 -4.42 -16.59
CA THR A 188 19.70 -3.22 -17.42
C THR A 188 20.37 -3.59 -18.75
N GLY A 189 19.86 -3.04 -19.84
CA GLY A 189 20.40 -3.27 -21.18
C GLY A 189 20.00 -4.61 -21.83
N LYS A 190 19.19 -5.42 -21.15
CA LYS A 190 18.65 -6.68 -21.69
C LYS A 190 17.37 -6.45 -22.49
N LEU A 191 17.13 -7.35 -23.45
CA LEU A 191 15.86 -7.42 -24.19
C LEU A 191 14.71 -7.84 -23.26
N PRO A 192 13.44 -7.54 -23.61
CA PRO A 192 12.28 -7.90 -22.79
C PRO A 192 12.25 -9.39 -22.42
N ASP A 193 12.40 -10.28 -23.39
CA ASP A 193 12.35 -11.73 -23.15
C ASP A 193 13.49 -12.22 -22.25
N GLU A 194 14.68 -11.61 -22.36
CA GLU A 194 15.80 -11.90 -21.48
C GLU A 194 15.54 -11.46 -20.04
N GLN A 195 14.82 -10.34 -19.87
CA GLN A 195 14.45 -9.86 -18.54
C GLN A 195 13.38 -10.75 -17.90
N VAL A 196 12.39 -11.17 -18.67
CA VAL A 196 11.37 -12.14 -18.21
C VAL A 196 12.02 -13.46 -17.81
N ALA A 197 12.98 -13.95 -18.60
CA ALA A 197 13.74 -15.17 -18.27
C ALA A 197 14.59 -15.07 -16.99
N MET A 198 14.82 -13.87 -16.45
CA MET A 198 15.48 -13.66 -15.16
C MET A 198 14.56 -13.79 -13.95
N LEU A 199 13.24 -13.82 -14.17
CA LEU A 199 12.27 -13.92 -13.09
C LEU A 199 12.16 -15.37 -12.60
N PRO A 200 12.24 -15.63 -11.29
CA PRO A 200 11.86 -16.92 -10.74
C PRO A 200 10.38 -17.22 -11.03
N PRO A 201 9.97 -18.50 -11.03
CA PRO A 201 8.60 -18.91 -11.41
C PRO A 201 7.48 -18.25 -10.58
N GLU A 202 7.77 -17.85 -9.36
CA GLU A 202 6.84 -17.18 -8.44
C GLU A 202 6.75 -15.66 -8.63
N TYR A 203 7.52 -15.09 -9.59
CA TYR A 203 7.53 -13.67 -9.90
C TYR A 203 7.03 -13.40 -11.31
N GLU A 204 6.38 -12.27 -11.48
CA GLU A 204 5.90 -11.77 -12.77
C GLU A 204 6.26 -10.28 -12.95
N LEU A 205 6.16 -9.79 -14.17
CA LEU A 205 6.26 -8.36 -14.43
C LEU A 205 5.02 -7.66 -13.82
N PRO A 206 5.21 -6.58 -13.06
CA PRO A 206 4.07 -5.80 -12.56
C PRO A 206 3.35 -5.11 -13.71
N MET A 207 2.05 -4.85 -13.53
CA MET A 207 1.33 -3.91 -14.37
C MET A 207 1.83 -2.48 -14.12
N THR A 208 1.61 -1.57 -15.06
CA THR A 208 2.00 -0.15 -14.90
C THR A 208 1.36 0.48 -13.67
N ILE A 209 0.12 0.12 -13.36
CA ILE A 209 -0.57 0.60 -12.17
C ILE A 209 0.06 0.06 -10.89
N ASP A 210 0.51 -1.21 -10.86
CA ASP A 210 1.13 -1.84 -9.70
C ASP A 210 2.46 -1.14 -9.37
N GLU A 211 3.31 -0.98 -10.39
CA GLU A 211 4.62 -0.35 -10.26
C GLU A 211 4.49 1.14 -9.87
N THR A 212 3.59 1.87 -10.54
CA THR A 212 3.33 3.28 -10.22
C THR A 212 2.80 3.45 -8.79
N SER A 213 1.89 2.56 -8.37
CA SER A 213 1.36 2.58 -7.01
C SER A 213 2.44 2.28 -5.99
N LYS A 214 3.25 1.24 -6.20
CA LYS A 214 4.39 0.92 -5.33
C LYS A 214 5.29 2.15 -5.11
N ASP A 215 5.75 2.76 -6.21
CA ASP A 215 6.68 3.89 -6.15
C ASP A 215 6.07 5.07 -5.40
N MET A 216 4.80 5.39 -5.68
CA MET A 216 4.07 6.46 -5.00
C MET A 216 3.85 6.16 -3.51
N LEU A 217 3.43 4.94 -3.15
CA LEU A 217 3.16 4.57 -1.76
C LEU A 217 4.43 4.56 -0.90
N VAL A 218 5.54 4.07 -1.46
CA VAL A 218 6.86 4.16 -0.81
C VAL A 218 7.23 5.62 -0.58
N PHE A 219 7.12 6.47 -1.61
CA PHE A 219 7.41 7.90 -1.48
C PHE A 219 6.53 8.58 -0.41
N ARG A 220 5.22 8.31 -0.40
CA ARG A 220 4.29 8.86 0.59
C ARG A 220 4.63 8.45 2.02
N LYS A 221 5.08 7.24 2.21
CA LYS A 221 5.37 6.68 3.54
C LYS A 221 6.77 7.02 4.04
N THR A 222 7.76 7.07 3.16
CA THR A 222 9.19 7.17 3.52
C THR A 222 9.89 8.41 3.00
N GLY A 223 9.32 9.13 2.03
CA GLY A 223 9.96 10.21 1.30
C GLY A 223 10.99 9.76 0.25
N VAL A 224 11.21 8.45 0.11
CA VAL A 224 12.19 7.89 -0.84
C VAL A 224 11.54 7.76 -2.22
N ARG A 225 12.20 8.28 -3.26
CA ARG A 225 11.83 8.08 -4.66
C ARG A 225 12.54 6.84 -5.20
N LEU A 226 11.77 5.80 -5.49
CA LEU A 226 12.29 4.61 -6.16
C LEU A 226 12.56 4.93 -7.65
N ASN A 227 13.36 4.09 -8.29
CA ASN A 227 13.63 4.18 -9.74
C ASN A 227 14.05 5.59 -10.23
N SER A 228 14.70 6.40 -9.38
CA SER A 228 15.06 7.80 -9.70
C SER A 228 16.01 7.96 -10.90
N SER A 229 16.81 6.95 -11.20
CA SER A 229 17.79 6.96 -12.31
C SER A 229 17.59 5.85 -13.34
N ARG A 230 16.52 5.05 -13.21
CA ARG A 230 16.27 3.86 -14.02
C ARG A 230 14.79 3.68 -14.33
N TRP A 231 14.50 2.78 -15.28
CA TRP A 231 13.15 2.41 -15.68
C TRP A 231 12.84 0.98 -15.23
N ALA A 232 11.80 0.81 -14.42
CA ALA A 232 11.20 -0.49 -14.15
C ALA A 232 10.26 -0.85 -15.31
N ARG A 233 10.43 -2.04 -15.87
CA ARG A 233 9.60 -2.53 -16.98
C ARG A 233 8.32 -3.15 -16.45
N CYS A 234 7.20 -2.86 -17.12
CA CYS A 234 5.87 -3.35 -16.81
C CYS A 234 5.35 -4.28 -17.91
N ALA A 235 4.28 -5.01 -17.61
CA ALA A 235 3.74 -6.05 -18.48
C ALA A 235 2.98 -5.50 -19.71
N GLU A 236 2.38 -4.29 -19.59
CA GLU A 236 1.58 -3.76 -20.71
C GLU A 236 2.44 -3.30 -21.86
N THR A 237 1.91 -3.50 -23.05
CA THR A 237 2.48 -3.00 -24.30
C THR A 237 1.88 -1.64 -24.64
N THR A 238 2.72 -0.67 -24.98
CA THR A 238 2.28 0.65 -25.42
C THR A 238 1.70 0.58 -26.84
N ILE A 239 0.64 1.36 -27.08
CA ILE A 239 0.10 1.51 -28.44
C ILE A 239 0.94 2.49 -29.25
N LYS A 240 0.90 2.31 -30.57
CA LYS A 240 1.57 3.22 -31.53
C LYS A 240 0.91 4.59 -31.51
N THR A 241 1.76 5.62 -31.43
CA THR A 241 1.36 6.98 -31.73
C THR A 241 2.19 7.51 -32.89
N GLU A 242 1.81 8.64 -33.49
CA GLU A 242 2.60 9.27 -34.55
C GLU A 242 4.07 9.52 -34.18
N LYS A 243 4.32 9.69 -32.87
CA LYS A 243 5.64 10.01 -32.32
C LYS A 243 6.41 8.79 -31.78
N TYR A 244 5.74 7.69 -31.45
CA TYR A 244 6.37 6.54 -30.80
C TYR A 244 6.01 5.23 -31.52
N SER A 245 7.03 4.38 -31.69
CA SER A 245 6.85 3.05 -32.33
C SER A 245 6.02 2.12 -31.43
N THR A 246 5.31 1.17 -32.06
CA THR A 246 4.52 0.13 -31.37
C THR A 246 5.39 -0.95 -30.76
N GLY A 247 4.83 -1.64 -29.76
CA GLY A 247 5.31 -2.93 -29.30
C GLY A 247 6.37 -2.89 -28.20
N ASN A 248 6.61 -1.74 -27.59
CA ASN A 248 7.47 -1.65 -26.43
C ASN A 248 6.65 -1.90 -25.15
N LEU A 249 7.20 -2.66 -24.23
CA LEU A 249 6.64 -2.74 -22.88
C LEU A 249 6.67 -1.37 -22.22
N SER A 250 5.63 -1.05 -21.45
CA SER A 250 5.58 0.18 -20.68
C SER A 250 6.66 0.18 -19.58
N CYS A 251 7.06 1.36 -19.15
CA CYS A 251 8.09 1.51 -18.11
C CYS A 251 7.70 2.64 -17.15
N VAL A 252 8.01 2.45 -15.87
CA VAL A 252 7.86 3.43 -14.79
C VAL A 252 9.24 3.77 -14.24
N GLY A 253 9.53 5.05 -14.01
CA GLY A 253 10.81 5.46 -13.42
C GLY A 253 11.33 6.80 -13.91
N ILE A 254 12.61 7.08 -13.59
CA ILE A 254 13.31 8.36 -13.80
C ILE A 254 12.49 9.53 -13.25
N PHE A 255 12.21 9.44 -11.97
CA PHE A 255 11.65 10.55 -11.21
C PHE A 255 12.79 11.53 -10.90
N GLY A 256 13.15 12.37 -11.87
CA GLY A 256 14.20 13.38 -11.70
C GLY A 256 13.91 14.35 -10.55
N GLU A 257 14.98 14.97 -10.03
CA GLU A 257 14.93 16.05 -9.05
C GLU A 257 14.17 17.28 -9.56
#